data_28ca18195be2870e89b7f3b1beb97603
#
_entry.id   28ca18195be2870e89b7f3b1beb97603
#
_cell.length_a   1.000
_cell.length_b   1.000
_cell.length_c   1.000
_cell.angle_alpha   90.00
_cell.angle_beta   90.00
_cell.angle_gamma   90.00
#
_symmetry.space_group_name_H-M   'P 1'
#
loop_
_entity.id
_entity.type
_entity.pdbx_description
1 polymer ?
#
loop_
_entity_poly.entity_id
_entity_poly.type
_entity_poly.pdbx_seq_one_letter_code
_entity_poly.pdbx_strand_id
1 'polypeptide(L)'
;PLALCASSATIGHSLSFGRGELALVRSPDGALADALATAFCNRLHGPEDVKAVLELAKRHVRHGLTGIFAQCGGAVGVWGDMELVAVE
;
A
#
# COMPACT_ATOMS: atom_id res chain seq x y z
N PRO A 1 -17.37 -3.52 8.31
CA PRO A 1 -16.15 -2.75 8.53
C PRO A 1 -15.04 -3.16 7.57
N LEU A 2 -14.27 -2.17 7.16
CA LEU A 2 -13.16 -2.39 6.26
C LEU A 2 -11.87 -2.60 7.04
N ALA A 3 -11.06 -3.53 6.59
CA ALA A 3 -9.74 -3.72 7.16
C ALA A 3 -8.73 -2.86 6.40
N LEU A 4 -7.78 -2.30 7.13
CA LEU A 4 -6.67 -1.57 6.57
C LEU A 4 -5.39 -2.22 7.07
N CYS A 5 -4.62 -2.79 6.16
CA CYS A 5 -3.39 -3.46 6.51
C CYS A 5 -2.21 -2.76 5.87
N ALA A 6 -1.11 -2.70 6.61
CA ALA A 6 0.10 -2.05 6.16
C ALA A 6 1.26 -3.03 6.16
N SER A 7 2.15 -2.90 5.19
CA SER A 7 3.40 -3.64 5.16
C SER A 7 4.52 -2.68 4.82
N SER A 8 5.65 -2.85 5.48
CA SER A 8 6.82 -2.00 5.27
C SER A 8 8.07 -2.87 5.21
N ALA A 9 8.93 -2.58 4.26
CA ALA A 9 10.21 -3.28 4.16
C ALA A 9 11.20 -2.80 5.20
N THR A 10 10.99 -1.62 5.75
CA THR A 10 11.84 -1.07 6.79
C THR A 10 11.24 -1.42 8.15
N ILE A 11 11.80 -2.43 8.79
CA ILE A 11 11.25 -2.95 10.02
C ILE A 11 11.97 -2.35 11.23
N GLY A 12 11.19 -2.03 12.25
CA GLY A 12 11.72 -1.72 13.56
C GLY A 12 12.16 -0.29 13.80
N HIS A 13 11.99 0.57 12.85
CA HIS A 13 12.32 1.97 13.00
C HIS A 13 11.17 2.85 12.61
N SER A 14 11.17 4.06 13.11
CA SER A 14 10.17 5.03 12.73
C SER A 14 10.15 5.18 11.22
N LEU A 15 8.97 5.15 10.64
CA LEU A 15 8.82 5.37 9.22
C LEU A 15 9.25 6.80 8.91
N SER A 16 10.33 6.94 8.16
CA SER A 16 10.67 8.24 7.65
C SER A 16 9.96 8.41 6.33
N PHE A 17 9.00 9.32 6.29
CA PHE A 17 8.26 9.57 5.07
C PHE A 17 9.23 9.94 3.96
N GLY A 18 9.05 9.30 2.81
CA GLY A 18 9.83 9.58 1.63
C GLY A 18 11.06 8.71 1.46
N ARG A 19 11.36 7.83 2.41
CA ARG A 19 12.55 6.99 2.31
C ARG A 19 12.31 5.50 2.41
N GLY A 20 11.21 5.07 2.98
CA GLY A 20 10.92 3.65 3.12
C GLY A 20 9.96 3.18 2.07
N GLU A 21 9.83 1.88 1.96
CA GLU A 21 8.77 1.26 1.17
C GLU A 21 7.61 1.01 2.09
N LEU A 22 6.42 1.38 1.64
CA LEU A 22 5.21 1.19 2.40
C LEU A 22 4.06 0.88 1.46
N ALA A 23 3.29 -0.13 1.79
CA ALA A 23 2.06 -0.43 1.08
C ALA A 23 0.93 -0.55 2.08
N LEU A 24 -0.15 0.18 1.85
CA LEU A 24 -1.38 0.11 2.63
C LEU A 24 -2.47 -0.41 1.72
N VAL A 25 -3.21 -1.42 2.16
CA VAL A 25 -4.31 -1.99 1.40
C VAL A 25 -5.56 -1.95 2.23
N ARG A 26 -6.65 -1.53 1.61
CA ARG A 26 -7.96 -1.49 2.23
C ARG A 26 -8.88 -2.50 1.56
N SER A 27 -9.51 -3.35 2.36
CA SER A 27 -10.42 -4.37 1.89
C SER A 27 -11.34 -4.79 3.04
N PRO A 28 -12.60 -5.21 2.75
CA PRO A 28 -13.44 -5.80 3.77
C PRO A 28 -12.90 -7.16 4.27
N ASP A 29 -12.03 -7.80 3.48
CA ASP A 29 -11.38 -9.05 3.88
C ASP A 29 -10.00 -8.74 4.44
N GLY A 30 -9.86 -8.86 5.76
CA GLY A 30 -8.59 -8.54 6.43
C GLY A 30 -7.45 -9.45 6.02
N ALA A 31 -7.72 -10.73 5.76
CA ALA A 31 -6.68 -11.66 5.32
C ALA A 31 -6.17 -11.29 3.93
N LEU A 32 -7.09 -10.90 3.04
CA LEU A 32 -6.71 -10.44 1.71
C LEU A 32 -5.90 -9.14 1.79
N ALA A 33 -6.35 -8.19 2.62
CA ALA A 33 -5.65 -6.92 2.77
C ALA A 33 -4.22 -7.14 3.26
N ASP A 34 -4.03 -8.01 4.24
CA ASP A 34 -2.72 -8.30 4.78
C ASP A 34 -1.81 -8.96 3.73
N ALA A 35 -2.34 -9.96 3.03
CA ALA A 35 -1.57 -10.66 2.00
C ALA A 35 -1.17 -9.72 0.86
N LEU A 36 -2.11 -8.87 0.41
CA LEU A 36 -1.82 -7.95 -0.68
C LEU A 36 -0.86 -6.84 -0.26
N ALA A 37 -0.99 -6.34 0.96
CA ALA A 37 -0.05 -5.32 1.45
C ALA A 37 1.37 -5.86 1.44
N THR A 38 1.57 -7.09 1.88
CA THR A 38 2.88 -7.73 1.87
C THR A 38 3.38 -7.93 0.44
N ALA A 39 2.51 -8.46 -0.43
CA ALA A 39 2.89 -8.73 -1.82
C ALA A 39 3.27 -7.45 -2.55
N PHE A 40 2.50 -6.37 -2.35
CA PHE A 40 2.78 -5.10 -3.01
C PHE A 40 4.05 -4.46 -2.46
N CYS A 41 4.25 -4.52 -1.15
CA CYS A 41 5.47 -3.97 -0.55
C CYS A 41 6.71 -4.67 -1.11
N ASN A 42 6.63 -5.98 -1.31
CA ASN A 42 7.74 -6.75 -1.85
C ASN A 42 8.07 -6.40 -3.31
N ARG A 43 7.18 -5.72 -4.00
CA ARG A 43 7.41 -5.29 -5.37
C ARG A 43 7.95 -3.87 -5.47
N LEU A 44 8.03 -3.16 -4.35
CA LEU A 44 8.51 -1.78 -4.34
C LEU A 44 10.03 -1.77 -4.17
N HIS A 45 10.73 -1.77 -5.28
CA HIS A 45 12.19 -1.75 -5.30
C HIS A 45 12.76 -0.37 -5.64
N GLY A 46 11.95 0.48 -6.25
CA GLY A 46 12.33 1.83 -6.60
C GLY A 46 11.10 2.69 -6.81
N PRO A 47 11.28 4.01 -6.91
CA PRO A 47 10.14 4.92 -7.06
C PRO A 47 9.26 4.62 -8.27
N GLU A 48 9.85 4.11 -9.34
CA GLU A 48 9.13 3.76 -10.57
C GLU A 48 8.17 2.60 -10.36
N ASP A 49 8.36 1.80 -9.32
CA ASP A 49 7.51 0.63 -9.07
C ASP A 49 6.18 1.01 -8.44
N VAL A 50 6.05 2.22 -7.91
CA VAL A 50 4.81 2.67 -7.32
C VAL A 50 3.67 2.60 -8.32
N LYS A 51 3.91 3.11 -9.53
CA LYS A 51 2.87 3.09 -10.56
C LYS A 51 2.50 1.66 -10.96
N ALA A 52 3.49 0.80 -11.08
CA ALA A 52 3.25 -0.60 -11.44
C ALA A 52 2.43 -1.31 -10.36
N VAL A 53 2.71 -1.03 -9.09
CA VAL A 53 1.96 -1.60 -7.99
C VAL A 53 0.50 -1.12 -8.01
N LEU A 54 0.27 0.16 -8.29
CA LEU A 54 -1.09 0.66 -8.40
C LEU A 54 -1.87 -0.02 -9.52
N GLU A 55 -1.22 -0.24 -10.67
CA GLU A 55 -1.87 -0.94 -11.78
C GLU A 55 -2.17 -2.39 -11.42
N LEU A 56 -1.25 -3.02 -10.72
CA LEU A 56 -1.47 -4.39 -10.25
C LEU A 56 -2.63 -4.44 -9.27
N ALA A 57 -2.72 -3.48 -8.37
CA ALA A 57 -3.78 -3.43 -7.37
C ALA A 57 -5.16 -3.35 -8.01
N LYS A 58 -5.29 -2.64 -9.12
CA LYS A 58 -6.57 -2.52 -9.82
C LYS A 58 -7.11 -3.88 -10.27
N ARG A 59 -6.24 -4.84 -10.51
CA ARG A 59 -6.64 -6.18 -10.91
C ARG A 59 -7.26 -6.97 -9.77
N HIS A 60 -7.00 -6.55 -8.53
CA HIS A 60 -7.50 -7.23 -7.36
C HIS A 60 -8.82 -6.67 -6.83
N VAL A 61 -9.36 -5.66 -7.51
CA VAL A 61 -10.66 -5.11 -7.14
C VAL A 61 -11.72 -6.21 -7.15
N ARG A 62 -11.65 -7.11 -8.12
CA ARG A 62 -12.57 -8.25 -8.22
C ARG A 62 -12.47 -9.18 -7.02
N HIS A 63 -11.35 -9.17 -6.31
CA HIS A 63 -11.13 -10.03 -5.15
C HIS A 63 -11.45 -9.33 -3.83
N GLY A 64 -11.84 -8.06 -3.88
CA GLY A 64 -12.25 -7.32 -2.71
C GLY A 64 -11.38 -6.14 -2.31
N LEU A 65 -10.29 -5.88 -3.05
CA LEU A 65 -9.49 -4.70 -2.77
C LEU A 65 -10.29 -3.45 -3.08
N THR A 66 -10.38 -2.53 -2.12
CA THR A 66 -11.11 -1.28 -2.31
C THR A 66 -10.20 -0.07 -2.41
N GLY A 67 -8.98 -0.14 -1.93
CA GLY A 67 -8.06 0.97 -2.04
C GLY A 67 -6.63 0.56 -1.75
N ILE A 68 -5.69 1.36 -2.23
CA ILE A 68 -4.27 1.14 -2.03
C ILE A 68 -3.54 2.47 -1.94
N PHE A 69 -2.56 2.50 -1.06
CA PHE A 69 -1.55 3.54 -0.99
C PHE A 69 -0.19 2.87 -1.09
N ALA A 70 0.68 3.37 -1.94
CA ALA A 70 2.03 2.83 -2.07
C ALA A 70 3.05 3.97 -2.06
N GLN A 71 4.15 3.74 -1.39
CA GLN A 71 5.23 4.72 -1.27
C GLN A 71 6.57 4.01 -1.41
N CYS A 72 7.46 4.59 -2.18
CA CYS A 72 8.81 4.09 -2.31
C CYS A 72 9.72 5.19 -2.80
N GLY A 73 10.81 5.44 -2.05
CA GLY A 73 11.85 6.36 -2.48
C GLY A 73 11.36 7.77 -2.82
N GLY A 74 10.39 8.28 -2.09
CA GLY A 74 9.83 9.60 -2.34
C GLY A 74 8.68 9.65 -3.32
N ALA A 75 8.42 8.55 -4.04
CA ALA A 75 7.24 8.47 -4.90
C ALA A 75 6.05 7.94 -4.09
N VAL A 76 4.90 8.53 -4.31
CA VAL A 76 3.67 8.16 -3.60
C VAL A 76 2.55 8.00 -4.60
N GLY A 77 1.77 6.94 -4.45
CA GLY A 77 0.60 6.73 -5.27
C GLY A 77 -0.58 6.26 -4.45
N VAL A 78 -1.76 6.68 -4.84
CA VAL A 78 -3.01 6.31 -4.16
C VAL A 78 -4.04 5.97 -5.22
N TRP A 79 -4.82 4.93 -4.98
CA TRP A 79 -5.90 4.57 -5.88
C TRP A 79 -7.04 3.96 -5.08
N GLY A 80 -8.25 4.25 -5.51
CA GLY A 80 -9.44 3.68 -4.90
C GLY A 80 -9.88 4.43 -3.67
N ASP A 81 -10.61 3.73 -2.80
CA ASP A 81 -11.22 4.31 -1.61
C ASP A 81 -10.18 4.39 -0.48
N MET A 82 -9.35 5.41 -0.53
CA MET A 82 -8.33 5.66 0.48
C MET A 82 -8.44 7.10 0.95
N GLU A 83 -8.88 7.27 2.17
CA GLU A 83 -8.87 8.57 2.81
C GLU A 83 -7.59 8.73 3.59
N LEU A 84 -6.77 9.67 3.16
CA LEU A 84 -5.55 9.99 3.87
C LEU A 84 -5.81 11.28 4.65
N VAL A 85 -5.83 11.14 5.95
CA VAL A 85 -6.00 12.30 6.82
C VAL A 85 -4.64 12.69 7.35
N ALA A 86 -4.25 13.93 7.11
CA ALA A 86 -3.02 14.44 7.67
C ALA A 86 -3.23 14.63 9.17
N VAL A 87 -2.38 13.99 9.95
CA VAL A 87 -2.40 14.14 11.40
C VAL A 87 -1.24 15.04 11.77
N GLU A 88 -1.56 16.14 12.34
CA GLU A 88 -0.54 17.08 12.78
C GLU A 88 -0.21 16.88 14.23
#